data_049c99b1e0582045a5ba7db1a213aee4
#
_entry.id   049c99b1e0582045a5ba7db1a213aee4
#
_cell.length_a   1.000
_cell.length_b   1.000
_cell.length_c   1.000
_cell.angle_alpha   90.00
_cell.angle_beta   90.00
_cell.angle_gamma   90.00
#
_symmetry.space_group_name_H-M   'P 1'
#
loop_
_entity.id
_entity.type
_entity.pdbx_description
1 polymer ?
#
loop_
_entity_poly.entity_id
_entity_poly.type
_entity_poly.pdbx_seq_one_letter_code
_entity_poly.pdbx_strand_id
1 'polypeptide(L)'
;DEIPGYKFELGKGVTLRDGSDVTIIAVGMNVQMALKAAELLAADGISARVIDMHTIKPLDTELVLKAAKETGAIVTSEEANVMGGLGAAVSEFLSETYPIPVVRHGVNDEFGRSGKAPQVLEAYGITAEGIVEKAKKAWS
;
A
#
# COMPACT_ATOMS: atom_id res chain seq x y z
N ASP A 1 -19.29 1.56 14.09
CA ASP A 1 -18.39 1.19 13.05
C ASP A 1 -16.94 1.36 13.38
N GLU A 2 -16.61 1.75 14.59
CA GLU A 2 -15.22 1.91 14.95
C GLU A 2 -14.65 0.62 15.47
N ILE A 3 -13.48 0.29 14.98
CA ILE A 3 -12.71 -0.81 15.52
C ILE A 3 -12.08 -0.30 16.81
N PRO A 4 -12.14 -1.06 17.91
CA PRO A 4 -11.53 -0.60 19.16
C PRO A 4 -10.06 -0.22 18.94
N GLY A 5 -9.70 0.97 19.38
CA GLY A 5 -8.36 1.50 19.21
C GLY A 5 -8.10 2.19 17.88
N TYR A 6 -9.06 2.14 16.96
CA TYR A 6 -8.92 2.80 15.67
C TYR A 6 -9.50 4.20 15.74
N LYS A 7 -8.75 5.17 15.28
CA LYS A 7 -9.21 6.56 15.19
C LYS A 7 -8.95 7.08 13.80
N PHE A 8 -9.99 7.59 13.16
CA PHE A 8 -9.81 8.30 11.90
C PHE A 8 -9.42 9.74 12.21
N GLU A 9 -8.26 10.15 11.73
CA GLU A 9 -7.80 11.52 11.84
C GLU A 9 -7.37 12.01 10.46
N LEU A 10 -7.85 13.19 10.09
CA LEU A 10 -7.50 13.79 8.81
C LEU A 10 -5.98 14.01 8.76
N GLY A 11 -5.36 13.56 7.69
CA GLY A 11 -3.93 13.68 7.53
C GLY A 11 -3.11 12.63 8.26
N LYS A 12 -3.77 11.62 8.81
CA LYS A 12 -3.09 10.54 9.52
C LYS A 12 -3.38 9.19 8.87
N GLY A 13 -2.33 8.44 8.60
CA GLY A 13 -2.47 7.06 8.15
C GLY A 13 -2.56 6.12 9.35
N VAL A 14 -2.89 4.87 9.07
CA VAL A 14 -3.02 3.84 10.10
C VAL A 14 -2.20 2.62 9.71
N THR A 15 -1.33 2.18 10.60
CA THR A 15 -0.58 0.95 10.38
C THR A 15 -1.46 -0.23 10.77
N LEU A 16 -1.85 -1.02 9.79
CA LEU A 16 -2.73 -2.17 10.01
C LEU A 16 -1.96 -3.46 10.28
N ARG A 17 -0.74 -3.55 9.79
CA ARG A 17 0.13 -4.71 9.99
C ARG A 17 1.56 -4.21 10.05
N ASP A 18 2.29 -4.61 11.07
CA ASP A 18 3.68 -4.21 11.20
C ASP A 18 4.58 -5.10 10.35
N GLY A 19 5.74 -4.59 9.98
CA GLY A 19 6.70 -5.33 9.19
C GLY A 19 8.01 -4.59 9.09
N SER A 20 9.07 -5.31 8.75
CA SER A 20 10.43 -4.76 8.79
C SER A 20 11.18 -4.79 7.46
N ASP A 21 10.68 -5.49 6.44
CA ASP A 21 11.40 -5.62 5.18
C ASP A 21 10.91 -4.66 4.10
N VAL A 22 9.61 -4.49 3.99
CA VAL A 22 9.01 -3.63 2.97
C VAL A 22 7.71 -3.06 3.52
N THR A 23 7.34 -1.86 3.04
CA THR A 23 6.08 -1.24 3.43
C THR A 23 5.16 -1.15 2.21
N ILE A 24 3.91 -1.53 2.38
CA ILE A 24 2.87 -1.37 1.37
C ILE A 24 1.93 -0.29 1.87
N ILE A 25 1.85 0.82 1.14
CA ILE A 25 0.94 1.92 1.47
C ILE A 25 -0.22 1.87 0.48
N ALA A 26 -1.43 1.73 0.98
CA ALA A 26 -2.59 1.55 0.12
C ALA A 26 -3.73 2.49 0.52
N VAL A 27 -4.64 2.73 -0.40
CA VAL A 27 -5.82 3.54 -0.16
C VAL A 27 -7.07 2.77 -0.58
N GLY A 28 -8.17 3.02 0.13
CA GLY A 28 -9.46 2.49 -0.25
C GLY A 28 -9.50 0.97 -0.28
N MET A 29 -10.12 0.44 -1.32
CA MET A 29 -10.26 -1.01 -1.44
C MET A 29 -8.94 -1.71 -1.70
N ASN A 30 -7.90 -0.98 -2.08
CA ASN A 30 -6.57 -1.56 -2.27
C ASN A 30 -5.97 -2.05 -0.95
N VAL A 31 -6.48 -1.57 0.19
CA VAL A 31 -6.01 -1.99 1.51
C VAL A 31 -6.20 -3.49 1.71
N GLN A 32 -7.34 -4.04 1.28
CA GLN A 32 -7.58 -5.48 1.41
C GLN A 32 -6.59 -6.29 0.59
N MET A 33 -6.28 -5.83 -0.61
CA MET A 33 -5.29 -6.49 -1.46
C MET A 33 -3.90 -6.40 -0.85
N ALA A 34 -3.58 -5.27 -0.23
CA ALA A 34 -2.29 -5.10 0.42
C ALA A 34 -2.14 -6.05 1.61
N LEU A 35 -3.20 -6.25 2.39
CA LEU A 35 -3.17 -7.18 3.51
C LEU A 35 -2.98 -8.61 3.02
N LYS A 36 -3.66 -8.97 1.93
CA LYS A 36 -3.47 -10.29 1.32
C LYS A 36 -2.05 -10.46 0.81
N ALA A 37 -1.51 -9.42 0.17
CA ALA A 37 -0.13 -9.47 -0.32
C ALA A 37 0.86 -9.66 0.83
N ALA A 38 0.61 -9.01 1.96
CA ALA A 38 1.48 -9.16 3.12
C ALA A 38 1.48 -10.59 3.64
N GLU A 39 0.33 -11.28 3.61
CA GLU A 39 0.26 -12.69 3.98
C GLU A 39 1.07 -13.56 3.03
N LEU A 40 0.96 -13.29 1.73
CA LEU A 40 1.72 -14.04 0.73
C LEU A 40 3.22 -13.81 0.88
N LEU A 41 3.63 -12.57 1.17
CA LEU A 41 5.02 -12.25 1.39
C LEU A 41 5.55 -12.94 2.65
N ALA A 42 4.74 -12.99 3.71
CA ALA A 42 5.14 -13.67 4.94
C ALA A 42 5.42 -15.14 4.69
N ALA A 43 4.64 -15.77 3.81
CA ALA A 43 4.88 -17.17 3.44
C ALA A 43 6.22 -17.35 2.74
N ASP A 44 6.74 -16.29 2.13
CA ASP A 44 8.05 -16.29 1.46
C ASP A 44 9.17 -15.76 2.37
N GLY A 45 8.88 -15.53 3.64
CA GLY A 45 9.87 -15.05 4.60
C GLY A 45 10.11 -13.56 4.56
N ILE A 46 9.23 -12.80 3.92
CA ILE A 46 9.36 -11.34 3.81
C ILE A 46 8.34 -10.67 4.73
N SER A 47 8.82 -9.81 5.62
CA SER A 47 7.97 -9.12 6.59
C SER A 47 7.49 -7.80 6.00
N ALA A 48 6.21 -7.72 5.65
CA ALA A 48 5.63 -6.54 5.02
C ALA A 48 4.77 -5.76 6.01
N ARG A 49 5.00 -4.45 6.06
CA ARG A 49 4.18 -3.52 6.82
C ARG A 49 3.06 -3.02 5.90
N VAL A 50 1.85 -2.89 6.42
CA VAL A 50 0.72 -2.38 5.63
C VAL A 50 0.17 -1.14 6.31
N ILE A 51 0.07 -0.06 5.53
CA ILE A 51 -0.45 1.22 6.00
C ILE A 51 -1.67 1.60 5.16
N ASP A 52 -2.75 1.94 5.84
CA ASP A 52 -3.93 2.52 5.21
C ASP A 52 -3.74 4.04 5.21
N MET A 53 -3.53 4.60 4.02
CA MET A 53 -3.35 6.04 3.88
C MET A 53 -4.62 6.66 3.31
N HIS A 54 -5.60 6.85 4.16
CA HIS A 54 -6.91 7.34 3.73
C HIS A 54 -6.94 8.83 3.43
N THR A 55 -5.85 9.54 3.68
CA THR A 55 -5.73 10.96 3.31
C THR A 55 -4.41 11.19 2.59
N ILE A 56 -4.48 11.71 1.36
CA ILE A 56 -3.29 11.98 0.56
C ILE A 56 -2.88 13.45 0.70
N LYS A 57 -3.85 14.32 0.89
CA LYS A 57 -3.60 15.75 1.08
C LYS A 57 -4.34 16.20 2.33
N PRO A 58 -3.63 16.45 3.42
CA PRO A 58 -2.17 16.33 3.55
C PRO A 58 -1.72 14.88 3.73
N LEU A 59 -0.55 14.57 3.19
CA LEU A 59 0.07 13.26 3.37
C LEU A 59 0.60 13.16 4.81
N ASP A 60 0.47 11.99 5.41
CA ASP A 60 1.04 11.74 6.73
C ASP A 60 2.54 11.49 6.57
N THR A 61 3.30 12.57 6.50
CA THR A 61 4.73 12.51 6.21
C THR A 61 5.54 11.84 7.32
N GLU A 62 5.10 11.99 8.57
CA GLU A 62 5.80 11.36 9.69
C GLU A 62 5.71 9.84 9.58
N LEU A 63 4.54 9.32 9.24
CA LEU A 63 4.33 7.89 9.12
C LEU A 63 5.09 7.34 7.91
N VAL A 64 5.09 8.06 6.80
CA VAL A 64 5.82 7.65 5.60
C VAL A 64 7.32 7.63 5.87
N LEU A 65 7.84 8.66 6.53
CA LEU A 65 9.26 8.73 6.83
C LEU A 65 9.68 7.61 7.79
N LYS A 66 8.85 7.34 8.79
CA LYS A 66 9.11 6.25 9.72
C LYS A 66 9.17 4.90 8.99
N ALA A 67 8.20 4.66 8.11
CA ALA A 67 8.18 3.43 7.33
C ALA A 67 9.41 3.31 6.44
N ALA A 68 9.82 4.41 5.80
CA ALA A 68 10.99 4.42 4.93
C ALA A 68 12.25 4.06 5.70
N LYS A 69 12.41 4.62 6.88
CA LYS A 69 13.59 4.36 7.70
C LYS A 69 13.61 2.96 8.28
N GLU A 70 12.45 2.42 8.61
CA GLU A 70 12.36 1.12 9.28
C GLU A 70 12.33 -0.06 8.31
N THR A 71 11.86 0.14 7.07
CA THR A 71 11.80 -0.96 6.11
C THR A 71 12.72 -0.77 4.90
N GLY A 72 12.99 0.47 4.49
CA GLY A 72 13.91 0.74 3.40
C GLY A 72 13.37 0.54 1.99
N ALA A 73 12.11 0.12 1.85
CA ALA A 73 11.48 -0.05 0.54
C ALA A 73 9.97 0.14 0.69
N ILE A 74 9.36 0.78 -0.29
CA ILE A 74 7.92 1.07 -0.25
C ILE A 74 7.24 0.72 -1.56
N VAL A 75 6.06 0.11 -1.46
CA VAL A 75 5.15 -0.07 -2.59
C VAL A 75 3.90 0.74 -2.29
N THR A 76 3.47 1.57 -3.24
CA THR A 76 2.18 2.26 -3.12
C THR A 76 1.15 1.54 -3.99
N SER A 77 -0.07 1.39 -3.48
CA SER A 77 -1.14 0.71 -4.22
C SER A 77 -2.39 1.57 -4.25
N GLU A 78 -2.83 1.92 -5.46
CA GLU A 78 -3.99 2.78 -5.67
C GLU A 78 -4.65 2.40 -7.00
N GLU A 79 -5.84 2.94 -7.26
CA GLU A 79 -6.51 2.68 -8.53
C GLU A 79 -5.74 3.33 -9.67
N ALA A 80 -5.63 2.60 -10.79
CA ALA A 80 -4.84 3.07 -11.93
C ALA A 80 -5.31 4.41 -12.50
N ASN A 81 -6.62 4.62 -12.51
CA ASN A 81 -7.19 5.85 -13.06
C ASN A 81 -6.95 7.08 -12.18
N VAL A 82 -6.53 6.88 -10.92
CA VAL A 82 -6.15 8.00 -10.05
C VAL A 82 -4.68 7.89 -9.66
N MET A 83 -3.94 7.06 -10.39
CA MET A 83 -2.52 6.86 -10.14
C MET A 83 -1.76 8.15 -10.31
N GLY A 84 -0.84 8.42 -9.41
CA GLY A 84 -0.15 9.69 -9.36
C GLY A 84 -0.52 10.49 -8.13
N GLY A 85 -1.64 10.14 -7.46
CA GLY A 85 -2.01 10.77 -6.21
C GLY A 85 -1.15 10.29 -5.05
N LEU A 86 -1.36 9.04 -4.65
CA LEU A 86 -0.60 8.47 -3.54
C LEU A 86 0.86 8.25 -3.91
N GLY A 87 1.11 7.57 -5.04
CA GLY A 87 2.48 7.25 -5.45
C GLY A 87 3.32 8.48 -5.66
N ALA A 88 2.74 9.52 -6.31
CA ALA A 88 3.46 10.77 -6.54
C ALA A 88 3.77 11.47 -5.22
N ALA A 89 2.79 11.54 -4.32
CA ALA A 89 2.99 12.23 -3.03
C ALA A 89 4.10 11.56 -2.21
N VAL A 90 4.08 10.23 -2.13
CA VAL A 90 5.08 9.48 -1.38
C VAL A 90 6.46 9.63 -2.03
N SER A 91 6.55 9.44 -3.35
CA SER A 91 7.82 9.52 -4.06
C SER A 91 8.44 10.90 -3.95
N GLU A 92 7.63 11.93 -4.15
CA GLU A 92 8.08 13.31 -4.09
C GLU A 92 8.61 13.66 -2.71
N PHE A 93 7.87 13.29 -1.67
CA PHE A 93 8.29 13.55 -0.31
C PHE A 93 9.60 12.84 0.01
N LEU A 94 9.71 11.56 -0.31
CA LEU A 94 10.90 10.77 0.03
C LEU A 94 12.11 11.15 -0.80
N SER A 95 11.93 11.59 -2.05
CA SER A 95 13.06 12.01 -2.87
C SER A 95 13.79 13.19 -2.27
N GLU A 96 13.09 14.00 -1.48
CA GLU A 96 13.66 15.20 -0.85
C GLU A 96 14.11 14.96 0.60
N THR A 97 13.63 13.89 1.23
CA THR A 97 13.89 13.67 2.66
C THR A 97 14.67 12.41 2.95
N TYR A 98 14.33 11.30 2.32
CA TYR A 98 14.97 10.02 2.61
C TYR A 98 14.83 9.10 1.39
N PRO A 99 15.65 9.30 0.37
CA PRO A 99 15.52 8.54 -0.89
C PRO A 99 15.67 7.04 -0.69
N ILE A 100 14.64 6.31 -1.06
CA ILE A 100 14.61 4.84 -1.07
C ILE A 100 13.80 4.38 -2.27
N PRO A 101 13.88 3.09 -2.65
CA PRO A 101 13.03 2.59 -3.72
C PRO A 101 11.55 2.72 -3.37
N VAL A 102 10.79 3.33 -4.27
CA VAL A 102 9.33 3.41 -4.19
C VAL A 102 8.80 2.86 -5.49
N VAL A 103 8.06 1.76 -5.42
CA VAL A 103 7.49 1.10 -6.60
C VAL A 103 5.97 1.29 -6.54
N ARG A 104 5.41 1.75 -7.65
CA ARG A 104 3.97 2.02 -7.72
C ARG A 104 3.22 0.83 -8.28
N HIS A 105 2.09 0.53 -7.67
CA HIS A 105 1.18 -0.50 -8.16
C HIS A 105 -0.19 0.15 -8.38
N GLY A 106 -0.67 0.09 -9.61
CA GLY A 106 -1.97 0.61 -9.96
C GLY A 106 -2.94 -0.53 -10.23
N VAL A 107 -4.15 -0.43 -9.67
CA VAL A 107 -5.20 -1.43 -9.89
C VAL A 107 -6.11 -0.91 -10.99
N ASN A 108 -6.31 -1.73 -12.03
CA ASN A 108 -7.16 -1.36 -13.14
C ASN A 108 -8.62 -1.43 -12.70
N ASP A 109 -9.35 -0.32 -12.83
CA ASP A 109 -10.73 -0.25 -12.39
C ASP A 109 -11.69 -1.11 -13.23
N GLU A 110 -11.23 -1.64 -14.35
CA GLU A 110 -12.01 -2.60 -15.13
C GLU A 110 -12.46 -3.79 -14.29
N PHE A 111 -11.65 -4.16 -13.31
CA PHE A 111 -12.00 -5.26 -12.43
C PHE A 111 -13.28 -4.97 -11.65
N GLY A 112 -13.46 -3.74 -11.23
CA GLY A 112 -14.67 -3.34 -10.54
C GLY A 112 -15.88 -3.24 -11.44
N ARG A 113 -15.69 -2.99 -12.72
CA ARG A 113 -16.78 -2.85 -13.67
C ARG A 113 -17.46 -4.14 -14.03
N SER A 114 -16.78 -5.26 -13.89
CA SER A 114 -17.37 -6.54 -14.28
C SER A 114 -18.61 -6.84 -13.44
N GLY A 115 -18.65 -6.37 -12.21
CA GLY A 115 -19.81 -6.46 -11.36
C GLY A 115 -20.19 -7.84 -10.87
N LYS A 116 -19.50 -8.87 -11.31
CA LYS A 116 -19.77 -10.24 -10.89
C LYS A 116 -18.82 -10.62 -9.77
N ALA A 117 -19.36 -11.07 -8.65
CA ALA A 117 -18.58 -11.37 -7.47
C ALA A 117 -17.39 -12.30 -7.71
N PRO A 118 -17.55 -13.43 -8.46
CA PRO A 118 -16.39 -14.29 -8.70
C PRO A 118 -15.26 -13.59 -9.43
N GLN A 119 -15.59 -12.72 -10.38
CA GLN A 119 -14.57 -11.98 -11.12
C GLN A 119 -13.87 -10.96 -10.23
N VAL A 120 -14.61 -10.35 -9.32
CA VAL A 120 -14.03 -9.40 -8.38
C VAL A 120 -13.06 -10.10 -7.45
N LEU A 121 -13.42 -11.29 -6.94
CA LEU A 121 -12.55 -12.05 -6.05
C LEU A 121 -11.28 -12.50 -6.76
N GLU A 122 -11.38 -12.93 -8.01
CA GLU A 122 -10.21 -13.30 -8.80
C GLU A 122 -9.32 -12.09 -9.03
N ALA A 123 -9.91 -10.92 -9.32
CA ALA A 123 -9.14 -9.71 -9.53
C ALA A 123 -8.38 -9.32 -8.28
N TYR A 124 -8.98 -9.45 -7.11
CA TYR A 124 -8.28 -9.16 -5.86
C TYR A 124 -7.09 -10.08 -5.67
N GLY A 125 -7.24 -11.36 -5.99
CA GLY A 125 -6.13 -12.31 -5.90
C GLY A 125 -5.00 -11.95 -6.84
N ILE A 126 -5.34 -11.62 -8.09
CA ILE A 126 -4.36 -11.24 -9.10
C ILE A 126 -3.63 -9.97 -8.69
N THR A 127 -4.36 -8.98 -8.20
CA THR A 127 -3.73 -7.72 -7.81
C THR A 127 -2.92 -7.85 -6.53
N ALA A 128 -3.29 -8.75 -5.62
CA ALA A 128 -2.47 -9.04 -4.46
C ALA A 128 -1.13 -9.64 -4.90
N GLU A 129 -1.16 -10.57 -5.86
CA GLU A 129 0.07 -11.13 -6.42
C GLU A 129 0.90 -10.07 -7.12
N GLY A 130 0.25 -9.12 -7.79
CA GLY A 130 0.93 -7.97 -8.41
C GLY A 130 1.65 -7.13 -7.38
N ILE A 131 1.03 -6.89 -6.23
CA ILE A 131 1.67 -6.16 -5.14
C ILE A 131 2.87 -6.95 -4.61
N VAL A 132 2.73 -8.28 -4.49
CA VAL A 132 3.84 -9.13 -4.06
C VAL A 132 5.04 -8.98 -4.98
N GLU A 133 4.82 -9.01 -6.30
CA GLU A 133 5.90 -8.84 -7.26
C GLU A 133 6.57 -7.47 -7.12
N LYS A 134 5.76 -6.42 -6.97
CA LYS A 134 6.30 -5.07 -6.79
C LYS A 134 7.08 -4.95 -5.48
N ALA A 135 6.59 -5.58 -4.42
CA ALA A 135 7.26 -5.57 -3.14
C ALA A 135 8.62 -6.26 -3.21
N LYS A 136 8.68 -7.40 -3.89
CA LYS A 136 9.95 -8.12 -4.07
C LYS A 136 10.93 -7.30 -4.89
N LYS A 137 10.44 -6.59 -5.90
CA LYS A 137 11.28 -5.70 -6.71
C LYS A 137 11.83 -4.56 -5.87
N ALA A 138 11.00 -3.95 -5.04
CA ALA A 138 11.42 -2.83 -4.22
C ALA A 138 12.41 -3.27 -3.13
N TRP A 139 12.20 -4.46 -2.57
CA TRP A 139 13.00 -4.97 -1.47
C TRP A 139 14.37 -5.48 -1.92
N SER A 140 14.44 -6.03 -3.12
CA SER A 140 15.71 -6.62 -3.61
C SER A 140 16.78 -5.55 -4.02
#